data_aeb32c589080399e1941fba956d0e3e6
#
_entry.id   aeb32c589080399e1941fba956d0e3e6
#
_cell.length_a   1.000
_cell.length_b   1.000
_cell.length_c   1.000
_cell.angle_alpha   90.00
_cell.angle_beta   90.00
_cell.angle_gamma   90.00
#
_symmetry.space_group_name_H-M   'P 1'
#
loop_
_entity.id
_entity.type
_entity.pdbx_description
1 polymer ?
#
loop_
_entity_poly.entity_id
_entity_poly.type
_entity_poly.pdbx_seq_one_letter_code
_entity_poly.pdbx_strand_id
1 'polypeptide(L)'
;HGSIRRQRQMCIRDSSRADSGSIGGDSSEEFHVLAENGEDIIAISDSSEFAVNSELLLKDGEDISSLEGKPSPDGQGTIQIKKGIEVGHIFKLGKIYAESMKASVLDSNGKASVLYMGCYGIGVSRLVAAAIEQNYDDKGIIWHHSISPFDINIISIGHDKNKEIATASHKLYKDLN
;
A
#
# COMPACT_ATOMS: atom_id res chain seq x y z
N HIS A 1 4.77 4.01 24.87
CA HIS A 1 4.94 2.59 24.44
C HIS A 1 3.66 1.95 23.87
N GLY A 2 2.45 2.42 24.23
CA GLY A 2 1.18 1.89 23.70
C GLY A 2 0.87 2.35 22.25
N SER A 3 1.31 3.54 21.87
CA SER A 3 1.10 4.11 20.54
C SER A 3 1.90 3.37 19.45
N ILE A 4 3.15 2.99 19.74
CA ILE A 4 4.03 2.28 18.79
C ILE A 4 3.55 0.84 18.53
N ARG A 5 2.97 0.17 19.53
CA ARG A 5 2.37 -1.17 19.34
C ARG A 5 1.10 -1.12 18.48
N ARG A 6 0.26 -0.09 18.62
CA ARG A 6 -0.91 0.10 17.74
C ARG A 6 -0.50 0.40 16.30
N GLN A 7 0.51 1.23 16.08
CA GLN A 7 1.06 1.47 14.74
C GLN A 7 1.64 0.20 14.12
N ARG A 8 2.36 -0.65 14.88
CA ARG A 8 2.86 -1.94 14.36
C ARG A 8 1.74 -2.92 14.02
N GLN A 9 0.65 -2.96 14.79
CA GLN A 9 -0.52 -3.79 14.46
C GLN A 9 -1.28 -3.27 13.22
N MET A 10 -1.31 -1.97 12.99
CA MET A 10 -1.92 -1.38 11.79
C MET A 10 -1.10 -1.57 10.51
N CYS A 11 0.22 -1.80 10.62
CA CYS A 11 1.11 -2.05 9.47
C CYS A 11 1.25 -3.53 9.09
N ILE A 12 0.61 -4.47 9.78
CA ILE A 12 0.78 -5.93 9.60
C ILE A 12 -0.44 -6.58 8.91
N ARG A 13 -1.39 -5.81 8.40
CA ARG A 13 -2.46 -6.38 7.58
C ARG A 13 -1.98 -6.40 6.14
N ASP A 14 -1.49 -7.56 5.74
CA ASP A 14 -0.71 -7.72 4.53
C ASP A 14 -1.55 -7.58 3.26
N SER A 15 -2.83 -7.97 3.27
CA SER A 15 -3.71 -7.82 2.10
C SER A 15 -5.19 -7.72 2.49
N SER A 16 -5.98 -7.13 1.61
CA SER A 16 -7.43 -7.13 1.64
C SER A 16 -8.00 -7.74 0.37
N ARG A 17 -9.06 -8.53 0.49
CA ARG A 17 -9.78 -9.01 -0.69
C ARG A 17 -10.36 -7.85 -1.46
N ALA A 18 -10.24 -7.92 -2.80
CA ALA A 18 -10.72 -6.90 -3.72
C ALA A 18 -11.47 -7.51 -4.90
N ASP A 19 -12.20 -6.67 -5.63
CA ASP A 19 -12.77 -7.06 -6.92
C ASP A 19 -11.67 -7.10 -7.98
N SER A 20 -11.68 -8.14 -8.80
CA SER A 20 -10.75 -8.26 -9.95
C SER A 20 -11.09 -7.30 -11.09
N GLY A 21 -12.24 -6.66 -11.09
CA GLY A 21 -12.69 -5.70 -12.09
C GLY A 21 -12.57 -6.20 -13.52
N SER A 22 -12.17 -5.32 -14.43
CA SER A 22 -12.00 -5.64 -15.86
C SER A 22 -10.82 -6.56 -16.14
N ILE A 23 -9.89 -6.73 -15.21
CA ILE A 23 -8.77 -7.67 -15.36
C ILE A 23 -9.28 -9.10 -15.27
N GLY A 24 -10.27 -9.35 -14.42
CA GLY A 24 -10.86 -10.67 -14.23
C GLY A 24 -9.95 -11.63 -13.48
N GLY A 25 -10.27 -12.90 -13.58
CA GLY A 25 -9.56 -13.97 -12.88
C GLY A 25 -10.38 -14.59 -11.75
N ASP A 26 -9.74 -15.48 -10.98
CA ASP A 26 -10.42 -16.22 -9.91
C ASP A 26 -10.55 -15.40 -8.61
N SER A 27 -9.59 -14.53 -8.33
CA SER A 27 -9.56 -13.66 -7.15
C SER A 27 -8.48 -12.59 -7.26
N SER A 28 -8.63 -11.51 -6.50
CA SER A 28 -7.59 -10.51 -6.31
C SER A 28 -7.47 -10.06 -4.85
N GLU A 29 -6.30 -9.54 -4.51
CA GLU A 29 -6.00 -8.97 -3.20
C GLU A 29 -5.17 -7.70 -3.36
N GLU A 30 -5.49 -6.70 -2.56
CA GLU A 30 -4.85 -5.40 -2.53
C GLU A 30 -4.05 -5.22 -1.24
N PHE A 31 -2.94 -4.52 -1.35
CA PHE A 31 -2.11 -4.12 -0.21
C PHE A 31 -2.33 -2.65 0.06
N HIS A 32 -2.80 -2.32 1.27
CA HIS A 32 -3.14 -0.96 1.65
C HIS A 32 -2.28 -0.46 2.81
N VAL A 33 -1.89 0.79 2.72
CA VAL A 33 -1.40 1.57 3.86
C VAL A 33 -2.56 2.38 4.41
N LEU A 34 -2.93 2.16 5.66
CA LEU A 34 -4.02 2.89 6.29
C LEU A 34 -3.63 4.36 6.48
N ALA A 35 -4.41 5.26 5.91
CA ALA A 35 -4.18 6.71 5.96
C ALA A 35 -5.51 7.46 5.87
N GLU A 36 -5.65 8.58 6.58
CA GLU A 36 -6.89 9.38 6.57
C GLU A 36 -7.19 9.97 5.18
N ASN A 37 -6.16 10.22 4.39
CA ASN A 37 -6.27 10.71 3.01
C ASN A 37 -6.34 9.58 1.96
N GLY A 38 -6.51 8.31 2.41
CA GLY A 38 -6.68 7.18 1.50
C GLY A 38 -7.95 7.31 0.65
N GLU A 39 -7.87 6.84 -0.60
CA GLU A 39 -8.99 6.84 -1.54
C GLU A 39 -9.89 5.63 -1.36
N ASP A 40 -9.30 4.47 -0.99
CA ASP A 40 -10.03 3.23 -0.80
C ASP A 40 -10.60 3.13 0.60
N ILE A 41 -11.77 2.50 0.68
CA ILE A 41 -12.42 2.25 1.96
C ILE A 41 -12.39 0.76 2.25
N ILE A 42 -11.79 0.41 3.40
CA ILE A 42 -11.51 -0.96 3.80
C ILE A 42 -12.31 -1.27 5.06
N ALA A 43 -13.01 -2.40 5.03
CA ALA A 43 -13.63 -2.98 6.20
C ALA A 43 -12.66 -3.95 6.85
N ILE A 44 -12.32 -3.71 8.10
CA ILE A 44 -11.38 -4.54 8.87
C ILE A 44 -12.05 -5.05 10.15
N SER A 45 -11.67 -6.23 10.64
CA SER A 45 -12.06 -6.67 11.97
C SER A 45 -11.19 -6.01 13.05
N ASP A 46 -11.79 -5.68 14.19
CA ASP A 46 -11.07 -5.19 15.38
C ASP A 46 -10.35 -6.30 16.14
N SER A 47 -10.68 -7.57 15.89
CA SER A 47 -10.24 -8.72 16.67
C SER A 47 -9.59 -9.84 15.86
N SER A 48 -9.61 -9.76 14.53
CA SER A 48 -9.01 -10.75 13.64
C SER A 48 -8.21 -10.09 12.51
N GLU A 49 -7.62 -10.91 11.64
CA GLU A 49 -6.92 -10.45 10.44
C GLU A 49 -7.84 -10.22 9.23
N PHE A 50 -9.15 -10.31 9.44
CA PHE A 50 -10.11 -10.04 8.37
C PHE A 50 -9.97 -8.63 7.84
N ALA A 51 -9.75 -8.51 6.53
CA ALA A 51 -9.74 -7.25 5.80
C ALA A 51 -10.28 -7.47 4.39
N VAL A 52 -11.09 -6.52 3.93
CA VAL A 52 -11.71 -6.58 2.60
C VAL A 52 -12.00 -5.17 2.11
N ASN A 53 -11.87 -4.93 0.79
CA ASN A 53 -12.40 -3.71 0.21
C ASN A 53 -13.91 -3.67 0.47
N SER A 54 -14.39 -2.55 1.02
CA SER A 54 -15.77 -2.45 1.50
C SER A 54 -16.82 -2.67 0.40
N GLU A 55 -16.47 -2.42 -0.85
CA GLU A 55 -17.33 -2.67 -2.01
C GLU A 55 -17.79 -4.13 -2.12
N LEU A 56 -16.97 -5.08 -1.67
CA LEU A 56 -17.32 -6.50 -1.66
C LEU A 56 -18.35 -6.89 -0.58
N LEU A 57 -18.57 -6.05 0.42
CA LEU A 57 -19.53 -6.28 1.50
C LEU A 57 -20.85 -5.54 1.29
N LEU A 58 -20.85 -4.51 0.46
CA LEU A 58 -22.02 -3.70 0.20
C LEU A 58 -22.93 -4.38 -0.82
N LYS A 59 -24.23 -4.33 -0.57
CA LYS A 59 -25.25 -4.62 -1.56
C LYS A 59 -25.59 -3.34 -2.31
N ASP A 60 -26.15 -3.47 -3.49
CA ASP A 60 -26.60 -2.34 -4.30
C ASP A 60 -27.46 -1.36 -3.47
N GLY A 61 -26.98 -0.12 -3.36
CA GLY A 61 -27.66 0.95 -2.64
C GLY A 61 -27.42 1.00 -1.13
N GLU A 62 -26.60 0.14 -0.55
CA GLU A 62 -26.20 0.24 0.86
C GLU A 62 -25.11 1.30 1.06
N ASP A 63 -25.23 2.07 2.14
CA ASP A 63 -24.20 3.02 2.56
C ASP A 63 -23.11 2.27 3.34
N ILE A 64 -21.87 2.63 3.08
CA ILE A 64 -20.68 2.10 3.73
C ILE A 64 -20.71 2.22 5.25
N SER A 65 -21.29 3.33 5.75
CA SER A 65 -21.47 3.55 7.19
C SER A 65 -22.33 2.48 7.86
N SER A 66 -23.14 1.78 7.07
CA SER A 66 -23.97 0.68 7.58
C SER A 66 -23.16 -0.56 8.01
N LEU A 67 -21.91 -0.67 7.58
CA LEU A 67 -21.02 -1.78 7.94
C LEU A 67 -20.32 -1.58 9.28
N GLU A 68 -20.13 -0.33 9.72
CA GLU A 68 -19.44 -0.01 10.97
C GLU A 68 -20.14 -0.67 12.18
N GLY A 69 -19.35 -1.38 12.99
CA GLY A 69 -19.84 -2.06 14.18
C GLY A 69 -20.61 -3.37 13.94
N LYS A 70 -20.88 -3.78 12.70
CA LYS A 70 -21.47 -5.10 12.41
C LYS A 70 -20.50 -6.21 12.78
N PRO A 71 -21.00 -7.42 13.12
CA PRO A 71 -20.15 -8.58 13.31
C PRO A 71 -19.28 -8.84 12.07
N SER A 72 -18.01 -9.15 12.30
CA SER A 72 -17.09 -9.52 11.22
C SER A 72 -17.54 -10.81 10.53
N PRO A 73 -17.46 -10.93 9.19
CA PRO A 73 -17.87 -12.12 8.44
C PRO A 73 -17.15 -13.41 8.83
N ASP A 74 -15.96 -13.32 9.41
CA ASP A 74 -15.21 -14.45 9.95
C ASP A 74 -15.65 -14.88 11.36
N GLY A 75 -16.64 -14.19 11.93
CA GLY A 75 -17.19 -14.47 13.26
C GLY A 75 -16.33 -13.96 14.41
N GLN A 76 -15.29 -13.17 14.16
CA GLN A 76 -14.39 -12.64 15.17
C GLN A 76 -14.39 -11.11 15.17
N GLY A 77 -14.92 -10.53 16.25
CA GLY A 77 -14.96 -9.08 16.44
C GLY A 77 -16.00 -8.36 15.58
N THR A 78 -15.79 -7.08 15.43
CA THR A 78 -16.67 -6.17 14.71
C THR A 78 -15.94 -5.42 13.61
N ILE A 79 -16.67 -5.03 12.57
CA ILE A 79 -16.12 -4.29 11.44
C ILE A 79 -15.83 -2.86 11.88
N GLN A 80 -14.64 -2.40 11.52
CA GLN A 80 -14.22 -1.01 11.54
C GLN A 80 -13.96 -0.55 10.10
N ILE A 81 -14.46 0.62 9.76
CA ILE A 81 -14.21 1.23 8.46
C ILE A 81 -12.95 2.10 8.54
N LYS A 82 -12.01 1.86 7.64
CA LYS A 82 -10.75 2.61 7.52
C LYS A 82 -10.55 3.06 6.10
N LYS A 83 -9.80 4.14 5.93
CA LYS A 83 -9.31 4.56 4.62
C LYS A 83 -7.90 4.02 4.39
N GLY A 84 -7.60 3.67 3.16
CA GLY A 84 -6.32 3.13 2.75
C GLY A 84 -5.82 3.72 1.44
N ILE A 85 -4.50 3.71 1.29
CA ILE A 85 -3.81 3.99 0.03
C ILE A 85 -3.38 2.65 -0.52
N GLU A 86 -3.93 2.24 -1.66
CA GLU A 86 -3.51 1.02 -2.35
C GLU A 86 -2.07 1.18 -2.85
N VAL A 87 -1.17 0.34 -2.37
CA VAL A 87 0.25 0.36 -2.75
C VAL A 87 0.65 -0.81 -3.63
N GLY A 88 -0.17 -1.83 -3.70
CA GLY A 88 0.04 -2.98 -4.56
C GLY A 88 -1.22 -3.81 -4.73
N HIS A 89 -1.24 -4.60 -5.80
CA HIS A 89 -2.37 -5.46 -6.14
C HIS A 89 -1.86 -6.75 -6.76
N ILE A 90 -2.44 -7.88 -6.37
CA ILE A 90 -2.15 -9.20 -6.94
C ILE A 90 -3.43 -9.84 -7.48
N PHE A 91 -3.31 -10.54 -8.58
CA PHE A 91 -4.42 -11.20 -9.26
C PHE A 91 -4.08 -12.66 -9.52
N LYS A 92 -5.00 -13.54 -9.19
CA LYS A 92 -5.00 -14.93 -9.61
C LYS A 92 -5.81 -15.03 -10.90
N LEU A 93 -5.14 -14.91 -12.04
CA LEU A 93 -5.79 -14.86 -13.35
C LEU A 93 -6.34 -16.21 -13.82
N GLY A 94 -5.88 -17.31 -13.21
CA GLY A 94 -6.25 -18.64 -13.66
C GLY A 94 -5.79 -18.92 -15.08
N LYS A 95 -6.67 -19.39 -15.95
CA LYS A 95 -6.37 -19.76 -17.33
C LYS A 95 -6.92 -18.77 -18.38
N ILE A 96 -7.64 -17.75 -17.97
CA ILE A 96 -8.40 -16.86 -18.88
C ILE A 96 -7.53 -16.34 -20.03
N TYR A 97 -6.39 -15.77 -19.71
CA TYR A 97 -5.48 -15.21 -20.71
C TYR A 97 -4.69 -16.28 -21.45
N ALA A 98 -4.28 -17.34 -20.73
CA ALA A 98 -3.52 -18.43 -21.33
C ALA A 98 -4.35 -19.21 -22.37
N GLU A 99 -5.64 -19.42 -22.15
CA GLU A 99 -6.55 -20.03 -23.12
C GLU A 99 -6.72 -19.14 -24.37
N SER A 100 -6.96 -17.85 -24.19
CA SER A 100 -7.10 -16.87 -25.26
C SER A 100 -5.84 -16.77 -26.13
N MET A 101 -4.66 -16.83 -25.51
CA MET A 101 -3.37 -16.80 -26.18
C MET A 101 -2.90 -18.16 -26.68
N LYS A 102 -3.62 -19.23 -26.37
CA LYS A 102 -3.23 -20.64 -26.63
C LYS A 102 -1.87 -21.00 -26.00
N ALA A 103 -1.58 -20.41 -24.83
CA ALA A 103 -0.35 -20.63 -24.10
C ALA A 103 -0.43 -21.96 -23.33
N SER A 104 0.30 -22.96 -23.79
CA SER A 104 0.34 -24.29 -23.20
C SER A 104 1.75 -24.85 -23.19
N VAL A 105 2.00 -25.76 -22.28
CA VAL A 105 3.24 -26.53 -22.15
C VAL A 105 2.92 -28.02 -22.13
N LEU A 106 3.90 -28.85 -22.43
CA LEU A 106 3.75 -30.29 -22.24
C LEU A 106 4.06 -30.62 -20.76
N ASP A 107 3.17 -31.35 -20.14
CA ASP A 107 3.41 -31.91 -18.80
C ASP A 107 4.44 -33.06 -18.83
N SER A 108 4.76 -33.63 -17.67
CA SER A 108 5.69 -34.77 -17.55
C SER A 108 5.29 -36.03 -18.33
N ASN A 109 4.04 -36.11 -18.75
CA ASN A 109 3.49 -37.22 -19.54
C ASN A 109 3.39 -36.86 -21.03
N GLY A 110 3.88 -35.72 -21.45
CA GLY A 110 3.81 -35.21 -22.83
C GLY A 110 2.42 -34.69 -23.24
N LYS A 111 1.50 -34.48 -22.28
CA LYS A 111 0.17 -33.96 -22.55
C LYS A 111 0.19 -32.42 -22.48
N ALA A 112 -0.48 -31.79 -23.45
CA ALA A 112 -0.62 -30.34 -23.43
C ALA A 112 -1.46 -29.86 -22.23
N SER A 113 -0.91 -28.93 -21.46
CA SER A 113 -1.55 -28.31 -20.30
C SER A 113 -1.52 -26.79 -20.46
N VAL A 114 -2.68 -26.16 -20.34
CA VAL A 114 -2.81 -24.70 -20.38
C VAL A 114 -2.19 -24.10 -19.11
N LEU A 115 -1.44 -23.02 -19.26
CA LEU A 115 -0.75 -22.36 -18.16
C LEU A 115 -1.74 -21.66 -17.22
N TYR A 116 -1.43 -21.72 -15.93
CA TYR A 116 -2.02 -20.83 -14.92
C TYR A 116 -1.21 -19.56 -14.83
N MET A 117 -1.90 -18.44 -14.75
CA MET A 117 -1.27 -17.12 -14.72
C MET A 117 -1.63 -16.38 -13.43
N GLY A 118 -0.70 -15.61 -12.97
CA GLY A 118 -0.87 -14.56 -11.96
C GLY A 118 -0.33 -13.24 -12.47
N CYS A 119 -0.81 -12.15 -11.88
CA CYS A 119 -0.33 -10.81 -12.17
C CYS A 119 -0.17 -10.05 -10.85
N TYR A 120 0.75 -9.14 -10.80
CA TYR A 120 0.92 -8.25 -9.65
C TYR A 120 1.48 -6.90 -10.10
N GLY A 121 1.18 -5.87 -9.31
CA GLY A 121 1.69 -4.53 -9.52
C GLY A 121 2.00 -3.84 -8.21
N ILE A 122 2.96 -2.93 -8.24
CA ILE A 122 3.34 -2.06 -7.12
C ILE A 122 3.37 -0.63 -7.62
N GLY A 123 2.69 0.26 -6.90
CA GLY A 123 2.69 1.70 -7.15
C GLY A 123 3.93 2.36 -6.54
N VAL A 124 5.09 2.30 -7.22
CA VAL A 124 6.38 2.79 -6.67
C VAL A 124 6.31 4.26 -6.24
N SER A 125 5.75 5.13 -7.06
CA SER A 125 5.56 6.55 -6.71
C SER A 125 4.53 6.73 -5.59
N ARG A 126 3.49 5.89 -5.56
CA ARG A 126 2.47 5.90 -4.51
C ARG A 126 3.02 5.49 -3.15
N LEU A 127 4.03 4.61 -3.11
CA LEU A 127 4.75 4.25 -1.88
C LEU A 127 5.38 5.46 -1.20
N VAL A 128 5.91 6.43 -1.96
CA VAL A 128 6.47 7.66 -1.40
C VAL A 128 5.37 8.47 -0.71
N ALA A 129 4.22 8.65 -1.36
CA ALA A 129 3.07 9.33 -0.77
C ALA A 129 2.56 8.62 0.49
N ALA A 130 2.42 7.30 0.45
CA ALA A 130 2.02 6.49 1.60
C ALA A 130 3.01 6.61 2.77
N ALA A 131 4.31 6.64 2.49
CA ALA A 131 5.34 6.85 3.51
C ALA A 131 5.26 8.23 4.14
N ILE A 132 4.93 9.27 3.38
CA ILE A 132 4.73 10.64 3.89
C ILE A 132 3.49 10.66 4.81
N GLU A 133 2.37 10.08 4.38
CA GLU A 133 1.14 10.01 5.19
C GLU A 133 1.32 9.27 6.52
N GLN A 134 2.31 8.38 6.61
CA GLN A 134 2.64 7.67 7.85
C GLN A 134 3.66 8.39 8.73
N ASN A 135 4.40 9.36 8.17
CA ASN A 135 5.55 9.95 8.83
C ASN A 135 5.60 11.46 8.62
N TYR A 136 4.73 12.19 9.29
CA TYR A 136 4.74 13.65 9.31
C TYR A 136 4.31 14.18 10.68
N ASP A 137 4.59 15.45 10.94
CA ASP A 137 4.11 16.22 12.09
C ASP A 137 3.70 17.64 11.65
N ASP A 138 3.35 18.47 12.60
CA ASP A 138 2.96 19.87 12.35
C ASP A 138 4.06 20.73 11.69
N LYS A 139 5.30 20.24 11.64
CA LYS A 139 6.44 20.92 11.04
C LYS A 139 6.75 20.42 9.62
N GLY A 140 6.19 19.30 9.22
CA GLY A 140 6.34 18.74 7.89
C GLY A 140 6.64 17.25 7.84
N ILE A 141 7.28 16.82 6.77
CA ILE A 141 7.56 15.41 6.48
C ILE A 141 8.71 14.91 7.36
N ILE A 142 8.51 13.75 7.98
CA ILE A 142 9.55 13.01 8.71
C ILE A 142 10.01 11.87 7.82
N TRP A 143 11.09 12.06 7.07
CA TRP A 143 11.60 11.04 6.16
C TRP A 143 12.16 9.84 6.91
N HIS A 144 11.72 8.64 6.53
CA HIS A 144 12.38 7.42 6.95
C HIS A 144 13.76 7.33 6.25
N HIS A 145 14.81 6.95 6.97
CA HIS A 145 16.19 6.94 6.46
C HIS A 145 16.35 6.13 5.15
N SER A 146 15.57 5.05 4.96
CA SER A 146 15.65 4.19 3.76
C SER A 146 15.15 4.84 2.47
N ILE A 147 14.37 5.92 2.57
CA ILE A 147 13.79 6.65 1.43
C ILE A 147 14.10 8.14 1.47
N SER A 148 14.85 8.57 2.48
CA SER A 148 15.33 9.96 2.54
C SER A 148 16.26 10.23 1.37
N PRO A 149 16.05 11.30 0.60
CA PRO A 149 16.95 11.65 -0.51
C PRO A 149 18.33 12.10 -0.02
N PHE A 150 18.43 12.54 1.24
CA PHE A 150 19.67 13.04 1.85
C PHE A 150 19.65 12.72 3.35
N ASP A 151 20.81 12.40 3.90
CA ASP A 151 20.99 12.30 5.36
C ASP A 151 21.08 13.69 6.01
N ILE A 152 21.70 14.63 5.31
CA ILE A 152 21.86 16.02 5.76
C ILE A 152 21.59 16.96 4.60
N ASN A 153 20.83 18.01 4.87
CA ASN A 153 20.59 19.10 3.91
C ASN A 153 21.19 20.41 4.42
N ILE A 154 22.08 21.01 3.65
CA ILE A 154 22.73 22.29 3.98
C ILE A 154 21.99 23.43 3.28
N ILE A 155 21.30 24.27 4.05
CA ILE A 155 20.61 25.45 3.53
C ILE A 155 21.44 26.70 3.87
N SER A 156 22.15 27.25 2.89
CA SER A 156 23.01 28.42 3.05
C SER A 156 22.26 29.69 2.68
N ILE A 157 21.71 30.37 3.69
CA ILE A 157 20.97 31.62 3.50
C ILE A 157 21.93 32.75 3.13
N GLY A 158 21.74 33.35 1.96
CA GLY A 158 22.59 34.42 1.47
C GLY A 158 23.89 34.00 0.78
N HIS A 159 23.97 32.74 0.36
CA HIS A 159 25.10 32.14 -0.36
C HIS A 159 25.62 33.01 -1.51
N ASP A 160 24.74 33.56 -2.35
CA ASP A 160 25.12 34.35 -3.52
C ASP A 160 25.57 35.78 -3.18
N LYS A 161 25.27 36.22 -1.98
CA LYS A 161 25.54 37.59 -1.53
C LYS A 161 26.72 37.73 -0.55
N ASN A 162 27.12 36.59 0.04
CA ASN A 162 28.18 36.59 1.07
C ASN A 162 29.16 35.45 0.82
N LYS A 163 30.39 35.80 0.45
CA LYS A 163 31.48 34.86 0.15
C LYS A 163 31.89 33.99 1.34
N GLU A 164 31.75 34.50 2.57
CA GLU A 164 32.09 33.74 3.78
C GLU A 164 31.07 32.63 4.00
N ILE A 165 29.78 32.89 3.79
CA ILE A 165 28.73 31.90 3.87
C ILE A 165 28.92 30.82 2.79
N ALA A 166 29.21 31.24 1.56
CA ALA A 166 29.50 30.34 0.46
C ALA A 166 30.69 29.39 0.76
N THR A 167 31.77 29.96 1.27
CA THR A 167 32.99 29.23 1.63
C THR A 167 32.72 28.22 2.78
N ALA A 168 32.02 28.67 3.83
CA ALA A 168 31.69 27.85 4.97
C ALA A 168 30.75 26.67 4.58
N SER A 169 29.74 26.94 3.74
CA SER A 169 28.84 25.94 3.23
C SER A 169 29.56 24.88 2.39
N HIS A 170 30.45 25.30 1.50
CA HIS A 170 31.28 24.42 0.69
C HIS A 170 32.22 23.55 1.53
N LYS A 171 32.82 24.15 2.56
CA LYS A 171 33.69 23.43 3.48
C LYS A 171 32.89 22.36 4.22
N LEU A 172 31.75 22.76 4.81
CA LEU A 172 30.87 21.83 5.54
C LEU A 172 30.41 20.68 4.64
N TYR A 173 30.02 20.96 3.40
CA TYR A 173 29.64 19.93 2.43
C TYR A 173 30.78 18.92 2.16
N LYS A 174 32.02 19.40 2.05
CA LYS A 174 33.19 18.54 1.85
C LYS A 174 33.56 17.72 3.09
N ASP A 175 33.33 18.27 4.27
CA ASP A 175 33.67 17.60 5.54
C ASP A 175 32.64 16.49 5.88
N LEU A 176 31.43 16.55 5.29
CA LEU A 176 30.35 15.58 5.49
C LEU A 176 30.26 14.48 4.41
N ASN A 177 30.94 14.64 3.27
CA ASN A 177 31.09 13.63 2.21
C ASN A 177 32.41 12.86 2.33
#